data_16a03472ecdcf3a58ea724f9276b6c11
#
_entry.id   16a03472ecdcf3a58ea724f9276b6c11
#
_cell.length_a   1.000
_cell.length_b   1.000
_cell.length_c   1.000
_cell.angle_alpha   90.00
_cell.angle_beta   90.00
_cell.angle_gamma   90.00
#
_symmetry.space_group_name_H-M   'P 1'
#
loop_
_entity.id
_entity.type
_entity.pdbx_description
1 polymer ?
#
loop_
_entity_poly.entity_id
_entity_poly.type
_entity_poly.pdbx_seq_one_letter_code
_entity_poly.pdbx_strand_id
1 'polypeptide(L)'
;MYRPNKFQAYQNGAVFTASPAQLILMLFEGAVRFINISLEGFNHQDPLEFNLTINQNVQKAQAIIRELKACLHEDKSPEFAQRMTALYDYFDRRLQEGNLKKTREPIEEVLRHLHVLRDAWKEMTLRQSQAGASALTPASAEAVGQWSATS
;
A
#
# COMPACT_ATOMS: atom_id res chain seq x y z
N MET A 1 -5.35 24.45 -14.27
CA MET A 1 -5.66 24.52 -12.83
C MET A 1 -5.26 23.20 -12.17
N TYR A 2 -4.40 23.28 -11.18
CA TYR A 2 -3.99 22.10 -10.42
C TYR A 2 -5.18 21.53 -9.65
N ARG A 3 -5.45 20.27 -9.87
CA ARG A 3 -6.53 19.56 -9.18
C ARG A 3 -5.91 18.37 -8.49
N PRO A 4 -5.73 18.40 -7.15
CA PRO A 4 -5.18 17.24 -6.48
C PRO A 4 -6.10 16.06 -6.70
N ASN A 5 -5.52 14.89 -6.98
CA ASN A 5 -6.32 13.70 -7.07
C ASN A 5 -6.90 13.37 -5.69
N LYS A 6 -7.88 12.49 -5.66
CA LYS A 6 -8.56 12.11 -4.43
C LYS A 6 -7.60 11.60 -3.36
N PHE A 7 -6.56 10.94 -3.79
CA PHE A 7 -5.51 10.40 -2.93
C PHE A 7 -4.68 11.51 -2.28
N GLN A 8 -4.28 12.53 -3.04
CA GLN A 8 -3.53 13.66 -2.51
C GLN A 8 -4.36 14.47 -1.52
N ALA A 9 -5.64 14.66 -1.79
CA ALA A 9 -6.53 15.36 -0.87
C ALA A 9 -6.66 14.60 0.45
N TYR A 10 -6.75 13.28 0.41
CA TYR A 10 -6.79 12.42 1.57
C TYR A 10 -5.48 12.49 2.36
N GLN A 11 -4.35 12.42 1.66
CA GLN A 11 -3.01 12.55 2.23
C GLN A 11 -2.83 13.90 2.94
N ASN A 12 -3.23 14.97 2.29
CA ASN A 12 -3.11 16.33 2.85
C ASN A 12 -3.97 16.50 4.10
N GLY A 13 -5.18 15.94 4.12
CA GLY A 13 -6.04 15.96 5.30
C GLY A 13 -5.46 15.17 6.46
N ALA A 14 -4.76 14.06 6.17
CA ALA A 14 -4.17 13.20 7.18
C ALA A 14 -2.87 13.76 7.78
N VAL A 15 -2.16 14.65 7.09
CA VAL A 15 -0.87 15.21 7.52
C VAL A 15 -0.95 15.84 8.92
N PHE A 16 -2.09 16.42 9.28
CA PHE A 16 -2.25 17.09 10.57
C PHE A 16 -2.43 16.13 11.75
N THR A 17 -2.79 14.87 11.50
CA THR A 17 -3.14 13.92 12.55
C THR A 17 -2.41 12.59 12.47
N ALA A 18 -1.90 12.23 11.31
CA ALA A 18 -1.29 10.91 11.09
C ALA A 18 0.24 10.99 11.15
N SER A 19 0.86 10.02 11.83
CA SER A 19 2.31 9.81 11.79
C SER A 19 2.72 9.27 10.41
N PRO A 20 4.02 9.33 10.05
CA PRO A 20 4.49 8.70 8.81
C PRO A 20 4.13 7.22 8.71
N ALA A 21 4.20 6.48 9.81
CA ALA A 21 3.83 5.06 9.84
C ALA A 21 2.34 4.87 9.58
N GLN A 22 1.50 5.75 10.11
CA GLN A 22 0.06 5.71 9.85
C GLN A 22 -0.28 6.05 8.40
N LEU A 23 0.44 6.99 7.80
CA LEU A 23 0.26 7.33 6.39
C LEU A 23 0.56 6.13 5.49
N ILE A 24 1.62 5.38 5.79
CA ILE A 24 1.95 4.17 5.04
C ILE A 24 0.87 3.11 5.22
N LEU A 25 0.34 2.94 6.43
CA LEU A 25 -0.77 2.02 6.67
C LEU A 25 -1.99 2.40 5.82
N MET A 26 -2.29 3.70 5.73
CA MET A 26 -3.39 4.19 4.90
C MET A 26 -3.17 3.90 3.43
N LEU A 27 -1.92 3.92 2.96
CA LEU A 27 -1.58 3.53 1.59
C LEU A 27 -1.88 2.05 1.36
N PHE A 28 -1.46 1.17 2.26
CA PHE A 28 -1.77 -0.25 2.16
C PHE A 28 -3.28 -0.49 2.11
N GLU A 29 -4.02 0.16 2.99
CA GLU A 29 -5.47 0.03 3.06
C GLU A 29 -6.15 0.54 1.79
N GLY A 30 -5.64 1.63 1.23
CA GLY A 30 -6.14 2.16 -0.04
C GLY A 30 -5.91 1.21 -1.20
N ALA A 31 -4.72 0.61 -1.29
CA ALA A 31 -4.42 -0.37 -2.33
C ALA A 31 -5.34 -1.59 -2.21
N VAL A 32 -5.51 -2.13 -1.01
CA VAL A 32 -6.41 -3.25 -0.75
C VAL A 32 -7.84 -2.91 -1.19
N ARG A 33 -8.31 -1.72 -0.85
CA ARG A 33 -9.66 -1.30 -1.20
C ARG A 33 -9.86 -1.24 -2.71
N PHE A 34 -8.95 -0.62 -3.45
CA PHE A 34 -9.09 -0.51 -4.90
C PHE A 34 -8.98 -1.86 -5.60
N ILE A 35 -8.12 -2.76 -5.09
CA ILE A 35 -8.04 -4.11 -5.62
C ILE A 35 -9.35 -4.86 -5.41
N ASN A 36 -9.95 -4.74 -4.23
CA ASN A 36 -11.26 -5.35 -3.96
C ASN A 36 -12.34 -4.82 -4.91
N ILE A 37 -12.36 -3.51 -5.16
CA ILE A 37 -13.31 -2.93 -6.10
C ILE A 37 -13.07 -3.46 -7.52
N SER A 38 -11.80 -3.59 -7.92
CA SER A 38 -11.48 -4.15 -9.24
C SER A 38 -11.98 -5.59 -9.37
N LEU A 39 -11.85 -6.39 -8.32
CA LEU A 39 -12.33 -7.77 -8.31
C LEU A 39 -13.86 -7.85 -8.37
N GLU A 40 -14.55 -6.91 -7.72
CA GLU A 40 -16.01 -6.79 -7.86
C GLU A 40 -16.41 -6.50 -9.31
N GLY A 41 -15.56 -5.75 -10.03
CA GLY A 41 -15.79 -5.44 -11.43
C GLY A 41 -15.92 -6.66 -12.32
N PHE A 42 -15.28 -7.77 -11.95
CA PHE A 42 -15.40 -9.03 -12.70
C PHE A 42 -16.82 -9.61 -12.68
N ASN A 43 -17.65 -9.17 -11.73
CA ASN A 43 -19.02 -9.63 -11.62
C ASN A 43 -20.00 -8.84 -12.48
N HIS A 44 -19.58 -7.73 -13.08
CA HIS A 44 -20.45 -6.95 -13.98
C HIS A 44 -20.68 -7.70 -15.28
N GLN A 45 -21.93 -7.74 -15.70
CA GLN A 45 -22.32 -8.37 -16.97
C GLN A 45 -22.17 -7.43 -18.15
N ASP A 46 -22.38 -6.13 -17.93
CA ASP A 46 -22.17 -5.14 -18.97
C ASP A 46 -20.68 -5.02 -19.29
N PRO A 47 -20.29 -5.22 -20.59
CA PRO A 47 -18.87 -5.16 -20.96
C PRO A 47 -18.18 -3.84 -20.64
N LEU A 48 -18.90 -2.72 -20.75
CA LEU A 48 -18.33 -1.41 -20.47
C LEU A 48 -18.04 -1.28 -18.98
N GLU A 49 -19.00 -1.59 -18.11
CA GLU A 49 -18.82 -1.53 -16.66
C GLU A 49 -17.73 -2.49 -16.19
N PHE A 50 -17.71 -3.70 -16.75
CA PHE A 50 -16.67 -4.69 -16.49
C PHE A 50 -15.29 -4.11 -16.76
N ASN A 51 -15.06 -3.62 -17.97
CA ASN A 51 -13.76 -3.10 -18.37
C ASN A 51 -13.36 -1.84 -17.60
N LEU A 52 -14.28 -0.89 -17.43
CA LEU A 52 -13.98 0.37 -16.74
C LEU A 52 -13.68 0.16 -15.27
N THR A 53 -14.50 -0.63 -14.57
CA THR A 53 -14.33 -0.86 -13.14
C THR A 53 -12.98 -1.54 -12.86
N ILE A 54 -12.65 -2.57 -13.62
CA ILE A 54 -11.38 -3.27 -13.44
C ILE A 54 -10.22 -2.34 -13.77
N ASN A 55 -10.23 -1.72 -14.94
CA ASN A 55 -9.13 -0.88 -15.39
C ASN A 55 -8.87 0.30 -14.44
N GLN A 56 -9.91 1.04 -14.07
CA GLN A 56 -9.76 2.23 -13.24
C GLN A 56 -9.23 1.87 -11.86
N ASN A 57 -9.73 0.81 -11.25
CA ASN A 57 -9.36 0.46 -9.90
C ASN A 57 -8.01 -0.24 -9.82
N VAL A 58 -7.64 -1.04 -10.83
CA VAL A 58 -6.27 -1.55 -10.93
C VAL A 58 -5.29 -0.39 -11.05
N GLN A 59 -5.56 0.59 -11.89
CA GLN A 59 -4.67 1.74 -12.07
C GLN A 59 -4.52 2.55 -10.77
N LYS A 60 -5.60 2.72 -10.01
CA LYS A 60 -5.54 3.39 -8.71
C LYS A 60 -4.69 2.62 -7.71
N ALA A 61 -4.83 1.30 -7.69
CA ALA A 61 -4.01 0.44 -6.83
C ALA A 61 -2.53 0.52 -7.24
N GLN A 62 -2.24 0.50 -8.54
CA GLN A 62 -0.87 0.63 -9.05
C GLN A 62 -0.25 1.96 -8.64
N ALA A 63 -1.01 3.06 -8.71
CA ALA A 63 -0.53 4.38 -8.30
C ALA A 63 -0.15 4.38 -6.82
N ILE A 64 -0.95 3.75 -5.97
CA ILE A 64 -0.66 3.64 -4.54
C ILE A 64 0.58 2.78 -4.29
N ILE A 65 0.74 1.68 -5.01
CA ILE A 65 1.93 0.82 -4.89
C ILE A 65 3.19 1.57 -5.27
N ARG A 66 3.15 2.41 -6.30
CA ARG A 66 4.27 3.28 -6.67
C ARG A 66 4.57 4.30 -5.57
N GLU A 67 3.55 4.79 -4.90
CA GLU A 67 3.72 5.70 -3.77
C GLU A 67 4.37 4.98 -2.58
N LEU A 68 3.95 3.75 -2.30
CA LEU A 68 4.60 2.91 -1.28
C LEU A 68 6.07 2.70 -1.61
N LYS A 69 6.38 2.44 -2.87
CA LYS A 69 7.77 2.29 -3.33
C LYS A 69 8.57 3.56 -3.10
N ALA A 70 7.97 4.72 -3.38
CA ALA A 70 8.61 6.01 -3.19
C ALA A 70 8.88 6.33 -1.71
N CYS A 71 8.16 5.70 -0.80
CA CYS A 71 8.35 5.88 0.65
C CYS A 71 9.51 5.07 1.22
N LEU A 72 10.17 4.22 0.43
CA LEU A 72 11.28 3.40 0.92
C LEU A 72 12.52 4.26 1.13
N HIS A 73 13.20 4.04 2.27
CA HIS A 73 14.42 4.75 2.65
C HIS A 73 15.64 3.88 2.43
N GLU A 74 16.28 4.05 1.28
CA GLU A 74 17.45 3.26 0.89
C GLU A 74 18.67 3.53 1.80
N ASP A 75 18.78 4.74 2.32
CA ASP A 75 19.90 5.15 3.16
C ASP A 75 19.92 4.44 4.51
N LYS A 76 18.75 4.06 5.04
CA LYS A 76 18.63 3.41 6.35
C LYS A 76 18.80 1.90 6.29
N SER A 77 18.27 1.27 5.26
CA SER A 77 18.34 -0.18 5.09
C SER A 77 18.28 -0.53 3.62
N PRO A 78 19.46 -0.50 2.94
CA PRO A 78 19.49 -0.75 1.49
C PRO A 78 18.94 -2.10 1.09
N GLU A 79 19.25 -3.17 1.85
CA GLU A 79 18.78 -4.51 1.53
C GLU A 79 17.26 -4.64 1.62
N PHE A 80 16.68 -4.08 2.69
CA PHE A 80 15.23 -4.06 2.86
C PHE A 80 14.56 -3.27 1.73
N ALA A 81 15.10 -2.09 1.42
CA ALA A 81 14.56 -1.25 0.35
C ALA A 81 14.60 -1.96 -1.00
N GLN A 82 15.69 -2.67 -1.30
CA GLN A 82 15.82 -3.43 -2.55
C GLN A 82 14.80 -4.55 -2.64
N ARG A 83 14.62 -5.30 -1.56
CA ARG A 83 13.63 -6.39 -1.52
C ARG A 83 12.21 -5.88 -1.69
N MET A 84 11.87 -4.79 -1.00
CA MET A 84 10.54 -4.22 -1.11
C MET A 84 10.31 -3.59 -2.48
N THR A 85 11.32 -2.95 -3.05
CA THR A 85 11.23 -2.42 -4.41
C THR A 85 10.91 -3.53 -5.40
N ALA A 86 11.64 -4.65 -5.32
CA ALA A 86 11.42 -5.79 -6.20
C ALA A 86 10.00 -6.35 -6.02
N LEU A 87 9.52 -6.42 -4.78
CA LEU A 87 8.18 -6.93 -4.48
C LEU A 87 7.10 -5.99 -5.03
N TYR A 88 7.24 -4.68 -4.82
CA TYR A 88 6.27 -3.70 -5.33
C TYR A 88 6.27 -3.68 -6.86
N ASP A 89 7.43 -3.81 -7.50
CA ASP A 89 7.51 -3.92 -8.96
C ASP A 89 6.83 -5.19 -9.46
N TYR A 90 6.97 -6.29 -8.73
CA TYR A 90 6.27 -7.53 -9.04
C TYR A 90 4.74 -7.34 -8.94
N PHE A 91 4.26 -6.68 -7.89
CA PHE A 91 2.83 -6.40 -7.74
C PHE A 91 2.32 -5.56 -8.91
N ASP A 92 3.06 -4.54 -9.31
CA ASP A 92 2.68 -3.67 -10.42
C ASP A 92 2.52 -4.49 -11.71
N ARG A 93 3.49 -5.38 -11.99
CA ARG A 93 3.44 -6.25 -13.17
C ARG A 93 2.26 -7.22 -13.13
N ARG A 94 2.01 -7.84 -11.98
CA ARG A 94 0.91 -8.80 -11.84
C ARG A 94 -0.45 -8.11 -12.00
N LEU A 95 -0.60 -6.94 -11.41
CA LEU A 95 -1.82 -6.14 -11.58
C LEU A 95 -2.02 -5.77 -13.05
N GLN A 96 -0.96 -5.37 -13.72
CA GLN A 96 -1.00 -5.05 -15.14
C GLN A 96 -1.43 -6.26 -15.97
N GLU A 97 -0.89 -7.43 -15.67
CA GLU A 97 -1.26 -8.66 -16.35
C GLU A 97 -2.74 -8.99 -16.17
N GLY A 98 -3.21 -8.93 -14.92
CA GLY A 98 -4.62 -9.19 -14.62
C GLY A 98 -5.56 -8.22 -15.32
N ASN A 99 -5.16 -6.95 -15.40
CA ASN A 99 -5.94 -5.93 -16.09
C ASN A 99 -5.97 -6.12 -17.61
N LEU A 100 -4.81 -6.40 -18.21
CA LEU A 100 -4.72 -6.60 -19.66
C LEU A 100 -5.47 -7.84 -20.13
N LYS A 101 -5.29 -8.95 -19.41
CA LYS A 101 -5.93 -10.22 -19.75
C LYS A 101 -7.34 -10.37 -19.20
N LYS A 102 -7.75 -9.46 -18.32
CA LYS A 102 -9.00 -9.53 -17.57
C LYS A 102 -9.17 -10.89 -16.89
N THR A 103 -8.13 -11.24 -16.10
CA THR A 103 -8.09 -12.45 -15.30
C THR A 103 -7.95 -12.10 -13.81
N ARG A 104 -8.66 -12.81 -12.96
CA ARG A 104 -8.70 -12.55 -11.52
C ARG A 104 -7.41 -12.98 -10.82
N GLU A 105 -6.84 -14.10 -11.21
CA GLU A 105 -5.78 -14.77 -10.45
C GLU A 105 -4.58 -13.86 -10.14
N PRO A 106 -4.00 -13.10 -11.10
CA PRO A 106 -2.89 -12.20 -10.76
C PRO A 106 -3.28 -11.10 -9.75
N ILE A 107 -4.50 -10.60 -9.86
CA ILE A 107 -5.00 -9.54 -8.98
C ILE A 107 -5.23 -10.09 -7.57
N GLU A 108 -5.81 -11.29 -7.47
CA GLU A 108 -6.03 -11.95 -6.19
C GLU A 108 -4.72 -12.31 -5.50
N GLU A 109 -3.70 -12.68 -6.25
CA GLU A 109 -2.37 -12.95 -5.70
C GLU A 109 -1.81 -11.70 -5.01
N VAL A 110 -1.86 -10.56 -5.69
CA VAL A 110 -1.37 -9.29 -5.12
C VAL A 110 -2.17 -8.93 -3.87
N LEU A 111 -3.48 -9.15 -3.89
CA LEU A 111 -4.33 -8.88 -2.73
C LEU A 111 -3.90 -9.68 -1.51
N ARG A 112 -3.61 -10.96 -1.68
CA ARG A 112 -3.15 -11.81 -0.58
C ARG A 112 -1.87 -11.28 0.04
N HIS A 113 -0.90 -10.89 -0.78
CA HIS A 113 0.37 -10.33 -0.30
C HIS A 113 0.17 -8.99 0.41
N LEU A 114 -0.68 -8.14 -0.14
CA LEU A 114 -0.96 -6.83 0.47
C LEU A 114 -1.65 -6.95 1.82
N HIS A 115 -2.53 -7.94 1.99
CA HIS A 115 -3.13 -8.21 3.30
C HIS A 115 -2.07 -8.55 4.35
N VAL A 116 -1.12 -9.41 4.00
CA VAL A 116 -0.03 -9.79 4.92
C VAL A 116 0.82 -8.57 5.29
N LEU A 117 1.20 -7.76 4.30
CA LEU A 117 2.01 -6.57 4.53
C LEU A 117 1.24 -5.52 5.35
N ARG A 118 -0.03 -5.30 5.04
CA ARG A 118 -0.88 -4.39 5.79
C ARG A 118 -0.98 -4.80 7.25
N ASP A 119 -1.23 -6.08 7.50
CA ASP A 119 -1.41 -6.57 8.87
C ASP A 119 -0.11 -6.45 9.67
N ALA A 120 1.02 -6.77 9.06
CA ALA A 120 2.33 -6.62 9.69
C ALA A 120 2.61 -5.14 10.01
N TRP A 121 2.32 -4.26 9.08
CA TRP A 121 2.52 -2.82 9.28
C TRP A 121 1.59 -2.25 10.35
N LYS A 122 0.34 -2.69 10.33
CA LYS A 122 -0.65 -2.28 11.33
C LYS A 122 -0.22 -2.67 12.74
N GLU A 123 0.26 -3.89 12.91
CA GLU A 123 0.76 -4.36 14.20
C GLU A 123 1.94 -3.52 14.67
N MET A 124 2.89 -3.24 13.79
CA MET A 124 4.03 -2.39 14.11
C MET A 124 3.60 -0.98 14.52
N THR A 125 2.64 -0.40 13.80
CA THR A 125 2.12 0.94 14.10
C THR A 125 1.43 0.97 15.48
N LEU A 126 0.69 -0.06 15.84
CA LEU A 126 0.05 -0.18 17.15
C LEU A 126 1.09 -0.28 18.26
N ARG A 127 2.16 -1.06 18.05
CA ARG A 127 3.27 -1.17 19.02
C ARG A 127 3.95 0.18 19.24
N GLN A 128 4.16 0.94 18.17
CA GLN A 128 4.74 2.29 18.28
C GLN A 128 3.86 3.21 19.11
N SER A 129 2.54 3.17 18.89
CA SER A 129 1.59 3.99 19.65
C SER A 129 1.61 3.63 21.13
N GLN A 130 1.66 2.33 21.46
CA GLN A 130 1.73 1.85 22.83
C GLN A 130 3.05 2.24 23.49
N ALA A 131 4.17 2.07 22.77
CA ALA A 131 5.48 2.46 23.26
C ALA A 131 5.56 3.97 23.50
N GLY A 132 5.01 4.78 22.61
CA GLY A 132 4.94 6.22 22.74
C GLY A 132 4.08 6.68 23.90
N ALA A 133 3.02 5.93 24.24
CA ALA A 133 2.14 6.23 25.36
C ALA A 133 2.76 5.86 26.70
N SER A 134 3.66 4.86 26.75
CA SER A 134 4.26 4.39 28.00
C SER A 134 5.50 5.15 28.42
N ALA A 135 6.31 5.63 27.51
CA ALA A 135 7.42 6.57 27.73
C ALA A 135 8.19 6.79 26.43
N LEU A 136 8.60 8.00 26.18
CA LEU A 136 9.56 8.31 25.11
C LEU A 136 10.95 7.84 25.55
N THR A 137 11.25 6.56 25.36
CA THR A 137 12.55 6.00 25.69
C THR A 137 13.36 5.76 24.43
N PRO A 138 14.71 5.84 24.50
CA PRO A 138 15.56 5.51 23.36
C PRO A 138 15.34 4.09 22.84
N ALA A 139 14.96 3.16 23.71
CA ALA A 139 14.67 1.78 23.34
C ALA A 139 13.50 1.66 22.34
N SER A 140 12.50 2.52 22.46
CA SER A 140 11.36 2.54 21.53
C SER A 140 11.79 2.93 20.13
N ALA A 141 12.68 3.91 20.01
CA ALA A 141 13.20 4.36 18.74
C ALA A 141 14.07 3.28 18.08
N GLU A 142 14.87 2.56 18.85
CA GLU A 142 15.69 1.46 18.34
C GLU A 142 14.85 0.31 17.83
N ALA A 143 13.79 -0.04 18.55
CA ALA A 143 12.89 -1.13 18.13
C ALA A 143 12.26 -0.84 16.77
N VAL A 144 11.86 0.40 16.53
CA VAL A 144 11.31 0.83 15.24
C VAL A 144 12.36 0.73 14.14
N GLY A 145 13.58 1.19 14.41
CA GLY A 145 14.69 1.10 13.47
C GLY A 145 15.03 -0.34 13.13
N GLN A 146 15.06 -1.22 14.13
CA GLN A 146 15.33 -2.64 13.94
C GLN A 146 14.25 -3.32 13.10
N TRP A 147 13.00 -3.00 13.34
CA TRP A 147 11.91 -3.56 12.53
C TRP A 147 12.07 -3.20 11.06
N SER A 148 12.38 -1.94 10.77
CA SER A 148 12.61 -1.48 9.39
C SER A 148 13.80 -2.15 8.73
N ALA A 149 14.81 -2.52 9.52
CA ALA A 149 16.02 -3.15 8.99
C ALA A 149 15.87 -4.65 8.77
N THR A 150 15.02 -5.33 9.53
CA THR A 150 14.93 -6.81 9.51
C THR A 150 13.80 -7.35 8.64
N SER A 151 12.88 -6.52 8.21
CA SER A 151 11.77 -6.92 7.32
C SER A 151 12.21 -7.02 5.86
#